data_a0372db3dbd51ae001772e8a4c48e43a
#
_entry.id   a0372db3dbd51ae001772e8a4c48e43a
#
_cell.length_a   1.000
_cell.length_b   1.000
_cell.length_c   1.000
_cell.angle_alpha   90.00
_cell.angle_beta   90.00
_cell.angle_gamma   90.00
#
_symmetry.space_group_name_H-M   'P 1'
#
loop_
_entity.id
_entity.type
_entity.pdbx_description
1 polymer ?
#
loop_
_entity_poly.entity_id
_entity_poly.type
_entity_poly.pdbx_seq_one_letter_code
_entity_poly.pdbx_strand_id
1 'polypeptide(L)'
;MIRIRHSTRWLGLLLGFALLAGACVPASTPAPEPTQTHPMAVPPTATSEPTAMSTPANPNLILATTTSTQDSGLLDVLTPAFEAATGYSVKTVAVGTGQALKMGEEGNADVLLVHAPSSEKTYMDNGFGSDRRLVMHNDFILVGPETDAAKIKGLSAVDALKAIYAAGVSFVSRGDDSGTNKKELELWKKAELDPAGHPWYLESGQGMGATLTIASEKAAYTLTDRATYLANQDNLQLVILSEGDPTLLNIYHVIIVNPEKWPAVNLAGATAFADFLVSTDGQAMIGAFGVETFGQPLFTPDAGKAEEELGL
;
A
#
# COMPACT_ATOMS: atom_id res chain seq x y z
N MET A 1 31.26 41.67 7.68
CA MET A 1 31.93 42.20 6.48
C MET A 1 31.30 41.57 5.25
N ILE A 2 30.73 42.45 4.47
CA ILE A 2 29.96 42.29 3.25
C ILE A 2 30.87 41.86 2.08
N ARG A 3 30.39 40.99 1.20
CA ARG A 3 30.65 41.16 -0.24
C ARG A 3 29.63 40.38 -1.08
N ILE A 4 28.74 41.15 -1.64
CA ILE A 4 27.86 40.89 -2.80
C ILE A 4 28.73 40.98 -4.06
N ARG A 5 28.52 40.15 -5.05
CA ARG A 5 28.84 40.46 -6.45
C ARG A 5 27.79 39.88 -7.41
N HIS A 6 27.25 40.81 -8.13
CA HIS A 6 26.35 40.92 -9.24
C HIS A 6 26.82 40.31 -10.55
N SER A 7 25.85 39.99 -11.36
CA SER A 7 25.58 40.27 -12.79
C SER A 7 26.31 39.44 -13.83
N THR A 8 25.61 38.99 -14.86
CA THR A 8 25.46 39.72 -16.11
C THR A 8 24.42 39.09 -17.03
N ARG A 9 23.51 39.93 -17.51
CA ARG A 9 22.55 39.72 -18.62
C ARG A 9 23.30 39.69 -19.94
N TRP A 10 22.89 38.88 -20.90
CA TRP A 10 23.10 39.11 -22.31
C TRP A 10 21.81 39.06 -23.09
N LEU A 11 21.55 40.20 -23.74
CA LEU A 11 20.46 40.52 -24.66
C LEU A 11 21.11 40.63 -26.06
N GLY A 12 20.48 40.15 -27.13
CA GLY A 12 20.92 40.37 -28.52
C GLY A 12 19.88 39.75 -29.43
N LEU A 13 19.04 40.40 -29.96
CA LEU A 13 18.77 41.41 -31.00
C LEU A 13 19.01 40.89 -32.43
N LEU A 14 17.89 40.71 -33.17
CA LEU A 14 17.47 41.06 -34.52
C LEU A 14 18.36 40.70 -35.73
N LEU A 15 17.74 40.20 -36.78
CA LEU A 15 17.50 40.78 -38.13
C LEU A 15 16.92 39.69 -39.03
N GLY A 16 15.95 39.86 -39.64
CA GLY A 16 15.07 40.19 -40.68
C GLY A 16 15.69 40.12 -42.07
N PHE A 17 15.10 39.26 -42.93
CA PHE A 17 15.27 39.44 -44.38
C PHE A 17 13.98 39.03 -45.12
N ALA A 18 13.30 40.00 -45.70
CA ALA A 18 12.25 39.83 -46.68
C ALA A 18 12.88 39.83 -48.08
N LEU A 19 12.45 38.94 -48.95
CA LEU A 19 12.67 39.03 -50.39
C LEU A 19 11.40 38.60 -51.16
N LEU A 20 10.84 39.59 -51.81
CA LEU A 20 9.81 39.52 -52.87
C LEU A 20 10.47 39.16 -54.22
N ALA A 21 9.83 38.31 -54.98
CA ALA A 21 9.75 38.28 -56.45
C ALA A 21 9.03 36.99 -56.84
N GLY A 22 8.04 36.93 -57.71
CA GLY A 22 7.72 37.59 -58.91
C GLY A 22 6.85 36.60 -59.71
N ALA A 23 5.76 37.04 -60.23
CA ALA A 23 4.76 36.28 -60.95
C ALA A 23 5.25 35.72 -62.29
N CYS A 24 4.74 34.51 -62.66
CA CYS A 24 4.48 34.11 -64.02
C CYS A 24 3.26 33.17 -64.07
N VAL A 25 2.19 33.61 -64.70
CA VAL A 25 1.01 32.82 -65.06
C VAL A 25 1.24 32.22 -66.45
N PRO A 26 0.91 30.95 -66.69
CA PRO A 26 0.43 30.49 -67.98
C PRO A 26 -0.96 29.90 -67.91
N ALA A 27 -1.59 30.03 -69.08
CA ALA A 27 -2.98 29.86 -69.43
C ALA A 27 -3.64 28.53 -69.06
N SER A 28 -4.93 28.66 -68.77
CA SER A 28 -5.89 27.62 -68.46
C SER A 28 -6.33 26.78 -69.66
N THR A 29 -6.37 25.47 -69.44
CA THR A 29 -7.11 24.52 -70.29
C THR A 29 -8.30 24.04 -69.43
N PRO A 30 -9.54 23.94 -69.92
CA PRO A 30 -10.68 23.55 -69.15
C PRO A 30 -10.67 22.04 -68.88
N ALA A 31 -10.78 21.69 -67.62
CA ALA A 31 -10.94 20.32 -67.16
C ALA A 31 -12.43 19.89 -67.13
N PRO A 32 -12.73 18.61 -67.31
CA PRO A 32 -14.11 18.11 -67.36
C PRO A 32 -14.76 18.18 -65.97
N GLU A 33 -16.06 18.41 -65.99
CA GLU A 33 -16.97 18.55 -64.86
C GLU A 33 -16.91 17.33 -63.93
N PRO A 34 -16.73 17.50 -62.58
CA PRO A 34 -16.76 16.38 -61.66
C PRO A 34 -18.16 15.91 -61.39
N THR A 35 -18.40 14.64 -61.62
CA THR A 35 -19.59 13.89 -61.20
C THR A 35 -19.79 14.06 -59.69
N GLN A 36 -20.91 14.63 -59.28
CA GLN A 36 -21.32 14.74 -57.87
C GLN A 36 -21.59 13.36 -57.31
N THR A 37 -20.65 12.82 -56.56
CA THR A 37 -20.91 11.74 -55.63
C THR A 37 -21.48 12.35 -54.34
N HIS A 38 -22.74 12.04 -54.04
CA HIS A 38 -23.35 12.38 -52.76
C HIS A 38 -22.53 11.77 -51.63
N PRO A 39 -22.13 12.54 -50.60
CA PRO A 39 -21.54 11.95 -49.39
C PRO A 39 -22.63 11.15 -48.68
N MET A 40 -22.41 9.86 -48.51
CA MET A 40 -23.17 9.06 -47.54
C MET A 40 -23.01 9.70 -46.17
N ALA A 41 -24.13 10.11 -45.57
CA ALA A 41 -24.17 10.60 -44.21
C ALA A 41 -23.68 9.49 -43.27
N VAL A 42 -22.53 9.69 -42.66
CA VAL A 42 -22.07 8.88 -41.54
C VAL A 42 -23.02 9.13 -40.37
N PRO A 43 -23.66 8.09 -39.80
CA PRO A 43 -24.50 8.28 -38.62
C PRO A 43 -23.68 8.95 -37.53
N PRO A 44 -24.23 9.88 -36.74
CA PRO A 44 -23.49 10.47 -35.62
C PRO A 44 -23.08 9.36 -34.66
N THR A 45 -21.78 9.22 -34.42
CA THR A 45 -21.27 8.41 -33.35
C THR A 45 -21.89 8.91 -32.05
N ALA A 46 -22.71 8.09 -31.44
CA ALA A 46 -23.28 8.40 -30.12
C ALA A 46 -22.13 8.63 -29.16
N THR A 47 -21.88 9.90 -28.86
CA THR A 47 -21.04 10.26 -27.71
C THR A 47 -21.80 9.76 -26.48
N SER A 48 -21.31 8.70 -25.83
CA SER A 48 -21.83 8.28 -24.54
C SER A 48 -21.62 9.44 -23.56
N GLU A 49 -22.72 10.08 -23.15
CA GLU A 49 -22.69 11.00 -22.01
C GLU A 49 -22.07 10.27 -20.84
N PRO A 50 -21.15 10.90 -20.07
CA PRO A 50 -20.64 10.32 -18.85
C PRO A 50 -21.85 10.06 -17.94
N THR A 51 -22.08 8.80 -17.60
CA THR A 51 -23.11 8.39 -16.65
C THR A 51 -22.83 9.12 -15.35
N ALA A 52 -23.70 10.03 -14.95
CA ALA A 52 -23.58 10.73 -13.68
C ALA A 52 -23.54 9.67 -12.57
N MET A 53 -22.45 9.62 -11.81
CA MET A 53 -22.34 8.72 -10.67
C MET A 53 -23.41 9.10 -9.65
N SER A 54 -24.28 8.15 -9.31
CA SER A 54 -25.27 8.35 -8.27
C SER A 54 -24.57 8.43 -6.94
N THR A 55 -24.72 9.56 -6.23
CA THR A 55 -24.19 9.70 -4.86
C THR A 55 -24.78 8.60 -3.97
N PRO A 56 -23.95 7.86 -3.20
CA PRO A 56 -24.43 6.85 -2.27
C PRO A 56 -25.41 7.44 -1.24
N ALA A 57 -26.44 6.68 -0.87
CA ALA A 57 -27.42 7.12 0.13
C ALA A 57 -26.78 7.33 1.52
N ASN A 58 -25.77 6.52 1.86
CA ASN A 58 -24.88 6.70 3.01
C ASN A 58 -23.45 6.76 2.48
N PRO A 59 -22.85 7.96 2.29
CA PRO A 59 -21.52 8.08 1.71
C PRO A 59 -20.39 7.77 2.69
N ASN A 60 -20.64 7.76 3.98
CA ASN A 60 -19.60 7.58 4.98
C ASN A 60 -19.26 6.11 5.18
N LEU A 61 -17.97 5.78 5.10
CA LEU A 61 -17.43 4.44 5.31
C LEU A 61 -16.33 4.47 6.36
N ILE A 62 -16.41 3.64 7.38
CA ILE A 62 -15.37 3.50 8.40
C ILE A 62 -14.53 2.28 8.07
N LEU A 63 -13.28 2.52 7.66
CA LEU A 63 -12.25 1.50 7.45
C LEU A 63 -11.40 1.38 8.70
N ALA A 64 -11.43 0.22 9.38
CA ALA A 64 -10.43 -0.10 10.39
C ALA A 64 -9.28 -0.90 9.76
N THR A 65 -8.05 -0.49 10.00
CA THR A 65 -6.86 -1.09 9.42
C THR A 65 -5.68 -1.04 10.40
N THR A 66 -4.49 -1.39 9.92
CA THR A 66 -3.30 -1.40 10.78
C THR A 66 -2.43 -0.17 10.56
N THR A 67 -1.67 0.19 11.60
CA THR A 67 -0.70 1.29 11.50
C THR A 67 0.36 1.00 10.43
N SER A 68 0.79 -0.25 10.26
CA SER A 68 1.73 -0.61 9.19
C SER A 68 1.15 -0.42 7.80
N THR A 69 -0.16 -0.71 7.59
CA THR A 69 -0.84 -0.42 6.32
C THR A 69 -0.89 1.09 6.05
N GLN A 70 -1.20 1.89 7.08
CA GLN A 70 -1.18 3.36 6.96
C GLN A 70 0.23 3.88 6.72
N ASP A 71 1.21 3.44 7.51
CA ASP A 71 2.61 3.91 7.47
C ASP A 71 3.31 3.54 6.15
N SER A 72 2.82 2.53 5.41
CA SER A 72 3.33 2.19 4.08
C SER A 72 2.99 3.23 3.01
N GLY A 73 1.97 4.07 3.22
CA GLY A 73 1.47 5.04 2.26
C GLY A 73 0.50 4.45 1.21
N LEU A 74 0.22 3.15 1.20
CA LEU A 74 -0.66 2.52 0.20
C LEU A 74 -2.07 3.12 0.21
N LEU A 75 -2.61 3.40 1.39
CA LEU A 75 -3.96 3.97 1.52
C LEU A 75 -4.07 5.40 1.00
N ASP A 76 -2.95 6.14 0.92
CA ASP A 76 -2.94 7.50 0.36
C ASP A 76 -3.15 7.49 -1.17
N VAL A 77 -3.01 6.31 -1.80
CA VAL A 77 -3.29 6.09 -3.23
C VAL A 77 -4.66 5.42 -3.42
N LEU A 78 -4.95 4.35 -2.67
CA LEU A 78 -6.18 3.56 -2.87
C LEU A 78 -7.44 4.29 -2.41
N THR A 79 -7.39 4.98 -1.26
CA THR A 79 -8.56 5.65 -0.70
C THR A 79 -9.08 6.78 -1.60
N PRO A 80 -8.25 7.74 -2.06
CA PRO A 80 -8.73 8.78 -2.98
C PRO A 80 -9.25 8.23 -4.31
N ALA A 81 -8.65 7.16 -4.84
CA ALA A 81 -9.10 6.53 -6.07
C ALA A 81 -10.48 5.89 -5.89
N PHE A 82 -10.70 5.18 -4.79
CA PHE A 82 -12.01 4.63 -4.43
C PHE A 82 -13.07 5.72 -4.26
N GLU A 83 -12.75 6.77 -3.50
CA GLU A 83 -13.67 7.90 -3.26
C GLU A 83 -14.06 8.59 -4.58
N ALA A 84 -13.09 8.83 -5.46
CA ALA A 84 -13.32 9.42 -6.76
C ALA A 84 -14.18 8.53 -7.68
N ALA A 85 -14.00 7.20 -7.61
CA ALA A 85 -14.72 6.26 -8.45
C ALA A 85 -16.13 5.96 -7.97
N THR A 86 -16.45 6.18 -6.69
CA THR A 86 -17.70 5.67 -6.09
C THR A 86 -18.55 6.74 -5.41
N GLY A 87 -17.95 7.87 -5.03
CA GLY A 87 -18.62 8.93 -4.26
C GLY A 87 -18.78 8.61 -2.76
N TYR A 88 -18.20 7.50 -2.27
CA TYR A 88 -18.05 7.27 -0.83
C TYR A 88 -16.96 8.17 -0.26
N SER A 89 -16.97 8.36 1.05
CA SER A 89 -15.92 9.03 1.82
C SER A 89 -15.42 8.10 2.91
N VAL A 90 -14.14 7.77 2.89
CA VAL A 90 -13.53 6.77 3.77
C VAL A 90 -12.87 7.43 4.97
N LYS A 91 -13.37 7.11 6.16
CA LYS A 91 -12.70 7.43 7.40
C LYS A 91 -11.82 6.27 7.82
N THR A 92 -10.52 6.38 7.59
CA THR A 92 -9.54 5.39 8.04
C THR A 92 -9.24 5.52 9.54
N VAL A 93 -9.25 4.39 10.24
CA VAL A 93 -8.81 4.26 11.64
C VAL A 93 -7.69 3.22 11.67
N ALA A 94 -6.45 3.68 11.79
CA ALA A 94 -5.26 2.86 11.80
C ALA A 94 -4.82 2.56 13.24
N VAL A 95 -4.87 1.26 13.62
CA VAL A 95 -4.55 0.77 14.97
C VAL A 95 -3.82 -0.58 14.88
N GLY A 96 -3.54 -1.26 15.97
CA GLY A 96 -3.05 -2.65 15.93
C GLY A 96 -4.13 -3.62 15.42
N THR A 97 -3.75 -4.76 14.82
CA THR A 97 -4.71 -5.74 14.25
C THR A 97 -5.76 -6.17 15.27
N GLY A 98 -5.36 -6.48 16.51
CA GLY A 98 -6.30 -6.86 17.57
C GLY A 98 -7.35 -5.78 17.84
N GLN A 99 -6.93 -4.51 17.85
CA GLN A 99 -7.83 -3.38 18.03
C GLN A 99 -8.73 -3.14 16.81
N ALA A 100 -8.20 -3.33 15.58
CA ALA A 100 -9.01 -3.22 14.36
C ALA A 100 -10.12 -4.30 14.33
N LEU A 101 -9.77 -5.56 14.64
CA LEU A 101 -10.75 -6.65 14.77
C LEU A 101 -11.76 -6.34 15.87
N LYS A 102 -11.32 -5.79 17.01
CA LYS A 102 -12.21 -5.39 18.11
C LYS A 102 -13.20 -4.31 17.69
N MET A 103 -12.80 -3.34 16.89
CA MET A 103 -13.73 -2.35 16.33
C MET A 103 -14.83 -3.01 15.50
N GLY A 104 -14.48 -4.01 14.67
CA GLY A 104 -15.47 -4.78 13.92
C GLY A 104 -16.35 -5.65 14.80
N GLU A 105 -15.82 -6.27 15.86
CA GLU A 105 -16.59 -7.02 16.85
C GLU A 105 -17.63 -6.16 17.57
N GLU A 106 -17.37 -4.88 17.73
CA GLU A 106 -18.24 -3.91 18.40
C GLU A 106 -19.15 -3.14 17.42
N GLY A 107 -19.03 -3.37 16.10
CA GLY A 107 -19.78 -2.64 15.07
C GLY A 107 -19.33 -1.18 14.91
N ASN A 108 -18.11 -0.86 15.32
CA ASN A 108 -17.50 0.47 15.23
C ASN A 108 -16.71 0.68 13.93
N ALA A 109 -16.73 -0.29 13.03
CA ALA A 109 -16.19 -0.22 11.67
C ALA A 109 -17.18 -0.88 10.71
N ASP A 110 -17.11 -0.50 9.43
CA ASP A 110 -17.90 -1.09 8.35
C ASP A 110 -17.09 -2.17 7.62
N VAL A 111 -15.81 -1.95 7.45
CA VAL A 111 -14.88 -2.81 6.73
C VAL A 111 -13.52 -2.80 7.40
N LEU A 112 -12.83 -3.94 7.34
CA LEU A 112 -11.48 -4.11 7.88
C LEU A 112 -10.52 -4.42 6.74
N LEU A 113 -9.28 -3.89 6.81
CA LEU A 113 -8.15 -4.30 5.97
C LEU A 113 -7.01 -4.68 6.91
N VAL A 114 -6.80 -5.97 7.09
CA VAL A 114 -5.91 -6.55 8.13
C VAL A 114 -5.04 -7.67 7.57
N HIS A 115 -4.02 -8.10 8.32
CA HIS A 115 -3.02 -9.05 7.86
C HIS A 115 -2.55 -10.01 8.99
N ALA A 116 -3.50 -10.63 9.68
CA ALA A 116 -3.24 -11.67 10.68
C ALA A 116 -4.19 -12.86 10.47
N PRO A 117 -3.95 -13.72 9.47
CA PRO A 117 -4.90 -14.74 9.00
C PRO A 117 -5.51 -15.61 10.10
N SER A 118 -4.72 -16.04 11.10
CA SER A 118 -5.24 -16.86 12.21
C SER A 118 -6.27 -16.11 13.06
N SER A 119 -6.03 -14.82 13.36
CA SER A 119 -6.98 -13.99 14.13
C SER A 119 -8.21 -13.67 13.31
N GLU A 120 -8.04 -13.43 12.00
CA GLU A 120 -9.15 -13.18 11.06
C GLU A 120 -10.05 -14.41 10.91
N LYS A 121 -9.49 -15.63 10.81
CA LYS A 121 -10.27 -16.86 10.78
C LYS A 121 -11.11 -17.02 12.07
N THR A 122 -10.51 -16.75 13.23
CA THR A 122 -11.25 -16.76 14.51
C THR A 122 -12.37 -15.71 14.51
N TYR A 123 -12.12 -14.51 13.98
CA TYR A 123 -13.12 -13.45 13.84
C TYR A 123 -14.31 -13.89 12.95
N MET A 124 -14.01 -14.54 11.81
CA MET A 124 -15.03 -15.09 10.91
C MET A 124 -15.82 -16.23 11.55
N ASP A 125 -15.14 -17.18 12.23
CA ASP A 125 -15.76 -18.32 12.91
C ASP A 125 -16.74 -17.88 14.01
N ASN A 126 -16.46 -16.76 14.66
CA ASN A 126 -17.35 -16.13 15.65
C ASN A 126 -18.51 -15.33 15.00
N GLY A 127 -18.57 -15.28 13.65
CA GLY A 127 -19.62 -14.65 12.88
C GLY A 127 -19.59 -13.11 12.95
N PHE A 128 -18.46 -12.49 13.27
CA PHE A 128 -18.32 -11.02 13.28
C PHE A 128 -18.10 -10.45 11.88
N GLY A 129 -17.56 -11.23 10.94
CA GLY A 129 -17.45 -10.89 9.53
C GLY A 129 -18.48 -11.64 8.69
N SER A 130 -18.93 -11.04 7.59
CA SER A 130 -19.84 -11.63 6.61
C SER A 130 -19.13 -12.07 5.33
N ASP A 131 -18.02 -11.44 5.00
CA ASP A 131 -17.22 -11.74 3.81
C ASP A 131 -15.74 -11.43 4.11
N ARG A 132 -14.84 -12.33 3.69
CA ARG A 132 -13.39 -12.17 3.85
C ARG A 132 -12.72 -12.55 2.53
N ARG A 133 -11.98 -11.62 1.95
CA ARG A 133 -11.34 -11.80 0.64
C ARG A 133 -9.86 -11.52 0.71
N LEU A 134 -9.08 -12.36 0.04
CA LEU A 134 -7.66 -12.15 -0.19
C LEU A 134 -7.45 -10.94 -1.12
N VAL A 135 -6.57 -10.04 -0.72
CA VAL A 135 -6.29 -8.79 -1.47
C VAL A 135 -4.88 -8.79 -2.05
N MET A 136 -3.90 -8.98 -1.20
CA MET A 136 -2.48 -8.80 -1.54
C MET A 136 -1.59 -9.44 -0.48
N HIS A 137 -0.29 -9.54 -0.77
CA HIS A 137 0.73 -9.75 0.24
C HIS A 137 1.91 -8.80 0.06
N ASN A 138 2.66 -8.61 1.14
CA ASN A 138 4.07 -8.25 1.11
C ASN A 138 4.83 -9.24 2.01
N ASP A 139 6.08 -8.97 2.31
CA ASP A 139 6.83 -9.80 3.23
C ASP A 139 7.23 -9.02 4.49
N PHE A 140 7.41 -9.77 5.56
CA PHE A 140 8.18 -9.31 6.70
C PHE A 140 9.67 -9.48 6.42
N ILE A 141 10.46 -8.64 7.05
CA ILE A 141 11.92 -8.66 7.02
C ILE A 141 12.46 -8.45 8.44
N LEU A 142 13.61 -9.03 8.72
CA LEU A 142 14.38 -8.68 9.91
C LEU A 142 15.42 -7.63 9.53
N VAL A 143 15.33 -6.49 10.17
CA VAL A 143 16.27 -5.38 10.00
C VAL A 143 17.10 -5.19 11.25
N GLY A 144 18.29 -4.60 11.10
CA GLY A 144 19.19 -4.34 12.21
C GLY A 144 20.33 -3.43 11.80
N PRO A 145 21.26 -3.12 12.73
CA PRO A 145 22.42 -2.29 12.43
C PRO A 145 23.32 -2.99 11.41
N GLU A 146 23.98 -2.20 10.55
CA GLU A 146 24.91 -2.73 9.53
C GLU A 146 26.05 -3.57 10.11
N THR A 147 26.43 -3.33 11.38
CA THR A 147 27.45 -4.10 12.10
C THR A 147 27.07 -5.56 12.33
N ASP A 148 25.78 -5.88 12.31
CA ASP A 148 25.20 -7.22 12.47
C ASP A 148 25.90 -8.07 13.54
N ALA A 149 25.89 -7.60 14.78
CA ALA A 149 26.56 -8.27 15.89
C ALA A 149 26.09 -9.71 16.13
N ALA A 150 24.82 -10.01 15.82
CA ALA A 150 24.26 -11.37 15.92
C ALA A 150 24.55 -12.23 14.67
N LYS A 151 25.10 -11.66 13.59
CA LYS A 151 25.43 -12.35 12.33
C LYS A 151 24.22 -13.04 11.68
N ILE A 152 23.12 -12.32 11.61
CA ILE A 152 21.85 -12.88 11.05
C ILE A 152 21.74 -12.71 9.55
N LYS A 153 22.65 -12.00 8.90
CA LYS A 153 22.55 -11.70 7.46
C LYS A 153 22.46 -12.98 6.64
N GLY A 154 21.34 -13.11 5.90
CA GLY A 154 21.08 -14.25 5.02
C GLY A 154 20.60 -15.51 5.71
N LEU A 155 20.34 -15.49 7.01
CA LEU A 155 19.73 -16.60 7.74
C LEU A 155 18.21 -16.64 7.51
N SER A 156 17.61 -17.83 7.72
CA SER A 156 16.14 -17.94 7.84
C SER A 156 15.64 -17.10 9.01
N ALA A 157 14.36 -16.72 9.01
CA ALA A 157 13.79 -15.92 10.11
C ALA A 157 13.96 -16.58 11.48
N VAL A 158 13.72 -17.90 11.54
CA VAL A 158 13.86 -18.68 12.78
C VAL A 158 15.31 -18.73 13.26
N ASP A 159 16.26 -18.99 12.35
CA ASP A 159 17.68 -19.05 12.70
C ASP A 159 18.25 -17.67 13.08
N ALA A 160 17.76 -16.61 12.43
CA ALA A 160 18.09 -15.24 12.78
C ALA A 160 17.67 -14.90 14.21
N LEU A 161 16.45 -15.26 14.60
CA LEU A 161 15.95 -15.05 15.97
C LEU A 161 16.76 -15.89 16.99
N LYS A 162 17.13 -17.13 16.67
CA LYS A 162 18.01 -17.94 17.52
C LYS A 162 19.37 -17.27 17.71
N ALA A 163 19.94 -16.70 16.67
CA ALA A 163 21.23 -16.01 16.74
C ALA A 163 21.14 -14.72 17.57
N ILE A 164 20.07 -13.93 17.40
CA ILE A 164 19.79 -12.74 18.22
C ILE A 164 19.67 -13.12 19.71
N TYR A 165 18.90 -14.16 20.01
CA TYR A 165 18.71 -14.65 21.37
C TYR A 165 20.02 -15.10 22.00
N ALA A 166 20.81 -15.91 21.29
CA ALA A 166 22.09 -16.42 21.77
C ALA A 166 23.12 -15.30 21.99
N ALA A 167 23.10 -14.26 21.17
CA ALA A 167 23.98 -13.10 21.29
C ALA A 167 23.52 -12.14 22.40
N GLY A 168 22.26 -12.17 22.84
CA GLY A 168 21.69 -11.26 23.81
C GLY A 168 21.76 -9.81 23.41
N VAL A 169 21.66 -9.55 22.08
CA VAL A 169 21.68 -8.21 21.49
C VAL A 169 20.29 -7.59 21.50
N SER A 170 20.23 -6.24 21.50
CA SER A 170 18.95 -5.53 21.57
C SER A 170 18.02 -5.88 20.42
N PHE A 171 16.79 -6.24 20.76
CA PHE A 171 15.68 -6.45 19.85
C PHE A 171 14.49 -5.58 20.28
N VAL A 172 13.86 -4.88 19.36
CA VAL A 172 12.68 -4.07 19.62
C VAL A 172 11.47 -4.76 19.01
N SER A 173 10.58 -5.21 19.89
CA SER A 173 9.25 -5.71 19.53
C SER A 173 8.24 -4.59 19.47
N ARG A 174 7.17 -4.77 18.70
CA ARG A 174 6.02 -3.86 18.77
C ARG A 174 5.29 -3.95 20.11
N GLY A 175 5.06 -5.14 20.63
CA GLY A 175 4.40 -5.35 21.94
C GLY A 175 2.97 -4.78 22.02
N ASP A 176 2.24 -4.66 20.88
CA ASP A 176 0.98 -3.92 20.75
C ASP A 176 -0.18 -4.74 20.19
N ASP A 177 -0.07 -6.06 20.19
CA ASP A 177 -1.05 -7.00 19.60
C ASP A 177 -1.31 -6.77 18.10
N SER A 178 -0.41 -6.10 17.38
CA SER A 178 -0.47 -5.91 15.93
C SER A 178 -0.23 -7.20 15.15
N GLY A 179 -0.50 -7.18 13.83
CA GLY A 179 -0.14 -8.30 12.95
C GLY A 179 1.36 -8.60 12.96
N THR A 180 2.20 -7.56 12.97
CA THR A 180 3.67 -7.72 13.09
C THR A 180 4.06 -8.34 14.42
N ASN A 181 3.47 -7.88 15.53
CA ASN A 181 3.73 -8.47 16.85
C ASN A 181 3.29 -9.93 16.92
N LYS A 182 2.11 -10.26 16.38
CA LYS A 182 1.63 -11.66 16.29
C LYS A 182 2.57 -12.54 15.47
N LYS A 183 3.05 -12.04 14.32
CA LYS A 183 4.03 -12.74 13.48
C LYS A 183 5.35 -12.94 14.22
N GLU A 184 5.86 -11.94 14.88
CA GLU A 184 7.07 -12.00 15.68
C GLU A 184 6.96 -13.09 16.76
N LEU A 185 5.89 -13.08 17.57
CA LEU A 185 5.66 -14.08 18.61
C LEU A 185 5.51 -15.50 18.04
N GLU A 186 4.89 -15.64 16.86
CA GLU A 186 4.81 -16.92 16.14
C GLU A 186 6.23 -17.42 15.78
N LEU A 187 7.09 -16.53 15.27
CA LEU A 187 8.47 -16.88 14.90
C LEU A 187 9.32 -17.24 16.13
N TRP A 188 9.21 -16.51 17.24
CA TRP A 188 9.86 -16.89 18.52
C TRP A 188 9.41 -18.26 18.99
N LYS A 189 8.09 -18.54 18.91
CA LYS A 189 7.55 -19.87 19.24
C LYS A 189 8.09 -20.97 18.31
N LYS A 190 8.22 -20.71 17.01
CA LYS A 190 8.84 -21.64 16.04
C LYS A 190 10.34 -21.85 16.34
N ALA A 191 11.01 -20.84 16.86
CA ALA A 191 12.40 -20.95 17.33
C ALA A 191 12.52 -21.75 18.66
N GLU A 192 11.40 -22.07 19.32
CA GLU A 192 11.33 -22.70 20.65
C GLU A 192 11.99 -21.82 21.73
N LEU A 193 11.86 -20.50 21.61
CA LEU A 193 12.45 -19.51 22.50
C LEU A 193 11.39 -18.55 23.03
N ASP A 194 11.60 -18.06 24.24
CA ASP A 194 10.79 -17.00 24.85
C ASP A 194 11.69 -15.80 25.17
N PRO A 195 11.54 -14.68 24.44
CA PRO A 195 12.34 -13.49 24.68
C PRO A 195 11.82 -12.65 25.85
N ALA A 196 10.60 -12.92 26.34
CA ALA A 196 9.96 -12.11 27.37
C ALA A 196 10.80 -12.03 28.65
N GLY A 197 10.88 -10.83 29.23
CA GLY A 197 11.61 -10.59 30.46
C GLY A 197 13.14 -10.47 30.31
N HIS A 198 13.68 -10.69 29.13
CA HIS A 198 15.11 -10.43 28.89
C HIS A 198 15.41 -8.92 28.77
N PRO A 199 16.47 -8.40 29.35
CA PRO A 199 16.79 -6.96 29.33
C PRO A 199 17.09 -6.42 27.93
N TRP A 200 17.41 -7.28 26.97
CA TRP A 200 17.65 -6.92 25.57
C TRP A 200 16.39 -6.95 24.70
N TYR A 201 15.27 -7.52 25.18
CA TYR A 201 13.98 -7.54 24.47
C TYR A 201 13.12 -6.37 24.96
N LEU A 202 12.88 -5.42 24.07
CA LEU A 202 12.23 -4.15 24.39
C LEU A 202 10.91 -4.06 23.65
N GLU A 203 9.82 -3.88 24.34
CA GLU A 203 8.50 -3.62 23.76
C GLU A 203 8.30 -2.12 23.58
N SER A 204 8.07 -1.68 22.33
CA SER A 204 7.85 -0.26 22.01
C SER A 204 6.45 0.23 22.39
N GLY A 205 5.44 -0.63 22.29
CA GLY A 205 4.05 -0.27 22.43
C GLY A 205 3.56 0.72 21.36
N GLN A 206 4.26 0.83 20.21
CA GLN A 206 4.04 1.86 19.20
C GLN A 206 3.71 1.23 17.83
N GLY A 207 3.22 2.07 16.87
CA GLY A 207 3.08 1.71 15.46
C GLY A 207 4.41 1.35 14.80
N MET A 208 4.36 0.72 13.60
CA MET A 208 5.56 0.15 12.98
C MET A 208 6.62 1.20 12.64
N GLY A 209 6.22 2.36 12.08
CA GLY A 209 7.16 3.44 11.76
C GLY A 209 7.89 3.96 13.00
N ALA A 210 7.18 4.18 14.12
CA ALA A 210 7.79 4.60 15.38
C ALA A 210 8.68 3.49 15.97
N THR A 211 8.29 2.22 15.85
CA THR A 211 9.11 1.07 16.28
C THR A 211 10.43 1.00 15.51
N LEU A 212 10.41 1.22 14.20
CA LEU A 212 11.60 1.31 13.34
C LEU A 212 12.53 2.45 13.79
N THR A 213 11.99 3.62 14.12
CA THR A 213 12.76 4.76 14.63
C THR A 213 13.45 4.40 15.94
N ILE A 214 12.71 3.81 16.88
CA ILE A 214 13.27 3.36 18.19
C ILE A 214 14.37 2.31 17.98
N ALA A 215 14.15 1.33 17.08
CA ALA A 215 15.15 0.30 16.78
C ALA A 215 16.42 0.92 16.16
N SER A 216 16.25 1.89 15.26
CA SER A 216 17.34 2.63 14.63
C SER A 216 18.17 3.41 15.66
N GLU A 217 17.53 4.18 16.55
CA GLU A 217 18.20 4.94 17.61
C GLU A 217 18.96 4.05 18.60
N LYS A 218 18.46 2.83 18.84
CA LYS A 218 19.06 1.87 19.75
C LYS A 218 20.07 0.93 19.09
N ALA A 219 20.29 1.05 17.78
CA ALA A 219 21.05 0.08 16.98
C ALA A 219 20.58 -1.36 17.26
N ALA A 220 19.27 -1.57 17.31
CA ALA A 220 18.62 -2.82 17.67
C ALA A 220 18.06 -3.54 16.44
N TYR A 221 17.83 -4.84 16.57
CA TYR A 221 17.11 -5.64 15.59
C TYR A 221 15.60 -5.46 15.78
N THR A 222 14.84 -5.61 14.70
CA THR A 222 13.36 -5.65 14.76
C THR A 222 12.79 -6.38 13.56
N LEU A 223 11.57 -6.91 13.71
CA LEU A 223 10.76 -7.42 12.62
C LEU A 223 9.88 -6.28 12.11
N THR A 224 9.82 -6.12 10.80
CA THR A 224 8.95 -5.13 10.13
C THR A 224 8.42 -5.69 8.83
N ASP A 225 7.31 -5.17 8.33
CA ASP A 225 6.96 -5.36 6.91
C ASP A 225 7.87 -4.52 6.01
N ARG A 226 8.16 -5.04 4.81
CA ARG A 226 9.07 -4.39 3.86
C ARG A 226 8.57 -3.02 3.43
N ALA A 227 7.25 -2.88 3.21
CA ALA A 227 6.69 -1.63 2.72
C ALA A 227 6.90 -0.49 3.72
N THR A 228 6.61 -0.71 5.01
CA THR A 228 6.87 0.29 6.05
C THR A 228 8.36 0.60 6.20
N TYR A 229 9.24 -0.41 6.10
CA TYR A 229 10.68 -0.17 6.13
C TYR A 229 11.13 0.73 4.97
N LEU A 230 10.77 0.40 3.75
CA LEU A 230 11.19 1.16 2.56
C LEU A 230 10.62 2.59 2.56
N ALA A 231 9.39 2.77 3.02
CA ALA A 231 8.79 4.10 3.16
C ALA A 231 9.52 5.01 4.18
N ASN A 232 10.27 4.42 5.11
CA ASN A 232 10.99 5.14 6.17
C ASN A 232 12.51 5.06 6.05
N GLN A 233 13.07 4.27 5.11
CA GLN A 233 14.49 3.88 5.08
C GLN A 233 15.48 5.05 5.09
N ASP A 234 15.15 6.17 4.44
CA ASP A 234 16.02 7.35 4.37
C ASP A 234 16.29 7.99 5.74
N ASN A 235 15.44 7.69 6.74
CA ASN A 235 15.55 8.20 8.10
C ASN A 235 16.08 7.15 9.09
N LEU A 236 16.44 5.94 8.62
CA LEU A 236 16.84 4.82 9.46
C LEU A 236 18.33 4.49 9.26
N GLN A 237 18.97 4.07 10.35
CA GLN A 237 20.33 3.49 10.32
C GLN A 237 20.27 1.96 10.44
N LEU A 238 19.26 1.35 9.83
CA LEU A 238 19.02 -0.08 9.80
C LEU A 238 19.12 -0.59 8.36
N VAL A 239 19.60 -1.82 8.20
CA VAL A 239 19.66 -2.51 6.92
C VAL A 239 18.87 -3.82 6.97
N ILE A 240 18.43 -4.31 5.82
CA ILE A 240 17.79 -5.62 5.71
C ILE A 240 18.86 -6.70 5.94
N LEU A 241 18.60 -7.60 6.87
CA LEU A 241 19.54 -8.65 7.25
C LEU A 241 18.99 -10.07 6.97
N SER A 242 17.66 -10.28 7.14
CA SER A 242 17.01 -11.55 6.79
C SER A 242 15.71 -11.28 6.05
N GLU A 243 15.54 -11.93 4.91
CA GLU A 243 14.42 -11.77 3.98
C GLU A 243 14.22 -13.03 3.13
N GLY A 244 13.09 -13.10 2.39
CA GLY A 244 12.83 -14.16 1.41
C GLY A 244 12.46 -15.52 2.02
N ASP A 245 12.29 -15.61 3.33
CA ASP A 245 11.80 -16.82 4.00
C ASP A 245 10.28 -16.95 3.79
N PRO A 246 9.76 -18.11 3.33
CA PRO A 246 8.32 -18.31 3.16
C PRO A 246 7.49 -18.04 4.41
N THR A 247 8.05 -18.22 5.60
CA THR A 247 7.37 -17.91 6.87
C THR A 247 7.17 -16.41 7.10
N LEU A 248 7.81 -15.57 6.31
CA LEU A 248 7.74 -14.12 6.40
C LEU A 248 6.66 -13.48 5.51
N LEU A 249 5.85 -14.27 4.79
CA LEU A 249 4.73 -13.70 4.03
C LEU A 249 3.75 -12.98 4.95
N ASN A 250 3.37 -11.79 4.53
CA ASN A 250 2.44 -10.89 5.22
C ASN A 250 1.20 -10.70 4.33
N ILE A 251 0.14 -11.42 4.63
CA ILE A 251 -1.00 -11.62 3.74
C ILE A 251 -2.19 -10.79 4.23
N TYR A 252 -2.73 -9.97 3.35
CA TYR A 252 -3.77 -8.99 3.63
C TYR A 252 -5.13 -9.45 3.15
N HIS A 253 -6.13 -9.31 4.01
CA HIS A 253 -7.53 -9.56 3.68
C HIS A 253 -8.37 -8.32 3.96
N VAL A 254 -9.38 -8.12 3.11
CA VAL A 254 -10.50 -7.23 3.38
C VAL A 254 -11.63 -8.06 3.99
N ILE A 255 -12.24 -7.56 5.08
CA ILE A 255 -13.33 -8.23 5.78
C ILE A 255 -14.48 -7.25 5.93
N ILE A 256 -15.68 -7.63 5.47
CA ILE A 256 -16.92 -6.88 5.69
C ILE A 256 -17.46 -7.23 7.08
N VAL A 257 -17.69 -6.25 7.91
CA VAL A 257 -18.31 -6.44 9.24
C VAL A 257 -19.74 -6.94 9.05
N ASN A 258 -20.17 -7.92 9.89
CA ASN A 258 -21.43 -8.61 9.68
C ASN A 258 -22.65 -7.72 9.98
N PRO A 259 -23.44 -7.34 8.97
CA PRO A 259 -24.62 -6.47 9.14
C PRO A 259 -25.75 -7.14 9.89
N GLU A 260 -25.80 -8.47 9.97
CA GLU A 260 -26.82 -9.19 10.75
C GLU A 260 -26.60 -8.98 12.25
N LYS A 261 -25.33 -8.86 12.69
CA LYS A 261 -25.01 -8.49 14.09
C LYS A 261 -25.10 -6.98 14.32
N TRP A 262 -24.71 -6.19 13.32
CA TRP A 262 -24.57 -4.74 13.43
C TRP A 262 -25.34 -4.02 12.31
N PRO A 263 -26.67 -3.82 12.46
CA PRO A 263 -27.49 -3.19 11.39
C PRO A 263 -27.08 -1.76 11.00
N ALA A 264 -26.24 -1.11 11.80
CA ALA A 264 -25.70 0.23 11.48
C ALA A 264 -24.52 0.21 10.50
N VAL A 265 -23.94 -0.96 10.22
CA VAL A 265 -22.84 -1.12 9.27
C VAL A 265 -23.28 -0.68 7.88
N ASN A 266 -22.46 0.16 7.24
CA ASN A 266 -22.67 0.55 5.85
C ASN A 266 -22.27 -0.59 4.90
N LEU A 267 -23.11 -1.63 4.82
CA LEU A 267 -22.85 -2.79 3.97
C LEU A 267 -22.57 -2.42 2.53
N ALA A 268 -23.33 -1.48 1.96
CA ALA A 268 -23.15 -1.08 0.56
C ALA A 268 -21.76 -0.46 0.32
N GLY A 269 -21.33 0.43 1.22
CA GLY A 269 -19.99 1.03 1.17
C GLY A 269 -18.88 0.01 1.41
N ALA A 270 -19.06 -0.88 2.39
CA ALA A 270 -18.10 -1.94 2.71
C ALA A 270 -17.92 -2.92 1.53
N THR A 271 -19.03 -3.31 0.88
CA THR A 271 -19.01 -4.17 -0.31
C THR A 271 -18.31 -3.46 -1.47
N ALA A 272 -18.67 -2.19 -1.73
CA ALA A 272 -18.03 -1.41 -2.79
C ALA A 272 -16.51 -1.27 -2.58
N PHE A 273 -16.06 -1.08 -1.32
CA PHE A 273 -14.64 -0.99 -1.00
C PHE A 273 -13.93 -2.34 -1.18
N ALA A 274 -14.53 -3.43 -0.71
CA ALA A 274 -14.00 -4.77 -0.91
C ALA A 274 -13.92 -5.13 -2.41
N ASP A 275 -14.96 -4.83 -3.20
CA ASP A 275 -14.99 -5.04 -4.64
C ASP A 275 -13.91 -4.22 -5.34
N PHE A 276 -13.70 -2.96 -4.94
CA PHE A 276 -12.65 -2.10 -5.48
C PHE A 276 -11.25 -2.70 -5.24
N LEU A 277 -10.95 -3.14 -4.01
CA LEU A 277 -9.64 -3.70 -3.69
C LEU A 277 -9.30 -4.96 -4.50
N VAL A 278 -10.31 -5.78 -4.82
CA VAL A 278 -10.11 -7.01 -5.62
C VAL A 278 -10.37 -6.81 -7.12
N SER A 279 -10.77 -5.62 -7.55
CA SER A 279 -10.98 -5.29 -8.96
C SER A 279 -9.67 -5.25 -9.74
N THR A 280 -9.77 -5.33 -11.08
CA THR A 280 -8.61 -5.17 -11.97
C THR A 280 -7.87 -3.86 -11.71
N ASP A 281 -8.60 -2.75 -11.54
CA ASP A 281 -8.00 -1.44 -11.32
C ASP A 281 -7.34 -1.33 -9.94
N GLY A 282 -8.02 -1.78 -8.87
CA GLY A 282 -7.46 -1.81 -7.52
C GLY A 282 -6.20 -2.67 -7.44
N GLN A 283 -6.22 -3.87 -8.05
CA GLN A 283 -5.07 -4.76 -8.11
C GLN A 283 -3.91 -4.19 -8.94
N ALA A 284 -4.19 -3.49 -10.03
CA ALA A 284 -3.18 -2.80 -10.82
C ALA A 284 -2.52 -1.66 -10.01
N MET A 285 -3.28 -0.90 -9.23
CA MET A 285 -2.76 0.15 -8.36
C MET A 285 -1.89 -0.44 -7.25
N ILE A 286 -2.31 -1.54 -6.62
CA ILE A 286 -1.52 -2.27 -5.62
C ILE A 286 -0.19 -2.73 -6.20
N GLY A 287 -0.20 -3.37 -7.37
CA GLY A 287 1.00 -3.89 -8.02
C GLY A 287 1.95 -2.81 -8.57
N ALA A 288 1.45 -1.61 -8.84
CA ALA A 288 2.25 -0.47 -9.28
C ALA A 288 2.83 0.34 -8.10
N PHE A 289 2.25 0.19 -6.89
CA PHE A 289 2.64 0.98 -5.73
C PHE A 289 4.10 0.72 -5.34
N GLY A 290 4.88 1.77 -5.25
CA GLY A 290 6.30 1.74 -4.88
C GLY A 290 7.26 1.61 -6.05
N VAL A 291 6.81 1.17 -7.25
CA VAL A 291 7.70 0.92 -8.40
C VAL A 291 8.45 2.18 -8.82
N GLU A 292 7.80 3.33 -8.88
CA GLU A 292 8.44 4.59 -9.24
C GLU A 292 9.48 5.04 -8.21
N THR A 293 9.18 4.87 -6.93
CA THR A 293 10.02 5.37 -5.82
C THR A 293 11.14 4.40 -5.45
N PHE A 294 10.86 3.08 -5.44
CA PHE A 294 11.77 2.05 -4.91
C PHE A 294 12.29 1.08 -5.99
N GLY A 295 11.87 1.26 -7.27
CA GLY A 295 12.27 0.38 -8.38
C GLY A 295 11.61 -1.01 -8.33
N GLN A 296 10.72 -1.25 -7.37
CA GLN A 296 10.00 -2.52 -7.19
C GLN A 296 8.63 -2.27 -6.53
N PRO A 297 7.64 -3.15 -6.77
CA PRO A 297 6.37 -3.06 -6.06
C PRO A 297 6.56 -3.34 -4.57
N LEU A 298 5.83 -2.60 -3.71
CA LEU A 298 5.82 -2.84 -2.27
C LEU A 298 4.80 -3.91 -1.85
N PHE A 299 3.83 -4.19 -2.71
CA PHE A 299 2.81 -5.20 -2.51
C PHE A 299 2.62 -6.02 -3.78
N THR A 300 2.29 -7.29 -3.62
CA THR A 300 1.95 -8.21 -4.69
C THR A 300 0.43 -8.43 -4.71
N PRO A 301 -0.26 -8.18 -5.83
CA PRO A 301 -1.69 -8.45 -5.98
C PRO A 301 -2.00 -9.95 -5.89
N ASP A 302 -3.06 -10.31 -5.15
CA ASP A 302 -3.43 -11.72 -4.94
C ASP A 302 -4.93 -12.00 -5.11
N ALA A 303 -5.73 -11.03 -5.52
CA ALA A 303 -7.16 -11.26 -5.71
C ALA A 303 -7.40 -12.44 -6.67
N GLY A 304 -8.26 -13.36 -6.24
CA GLY A 304 -8.61 -14.56 -7.00
C GLY A 304 -7.64 -15.73 -6.87
N LYS A 305 -6.52 -15.59 -6.14
CA LYS A 305 -5.66 -16.72 -5.78
C LYS A 305 -6.26 -17.52 -4.61
N ALA A 306 -5.90 -18.79 -4.50
CA ALA A 306 -6.20 -19.59 -3.33
C ALA A 306 -5.20 -19.29 -2.19
N GLU A 307 -5.68 -19.28 -0.93
CA GLU A 307 -4.80 -19.04 0.22
C GLU A 307 -3.71 -20.09 0.36
N GLU A 308 -3.98 -21.33 -0.06
CA GLU A 308 -3.02 -22.44 -0.06
C GLU A 308 -1.80 -22.17 -0.96
N GLU A 309 -1.95 -21.38 -2.02
CA GLU A 309 -0.84 -20.96 -2.89
C GLU A 309 0.16 -20.06 -2.17
N LEU A 310 -0.30 -19.41 -1.10
CA LEU A 310 0.50 -18.54 -0.23
C LEU A 310 0.94 -19.24 1.06
N GLY A 311 0.64 -20.53 1.21
CA GLY A 311 1.06 -21.34 2.36
C GLY A 311 0.20 -21.16 3.62
N LEU A 312 -1.07 -20.72 3.47
CA LEU A 312 -2.05 -20.58 4.56
C LEU A 312 -2.90 -21.82 4.77
#